data_c97ce518a224c16ba903babbc0be9213
#
_entry.id   c97ce518a224c16ba903babbc0be9213
#
_cell.length_a   1.000
_cell.length_b   1.000
_cell.length_c   1.000
_cell.angle_alpha   90.00
_cell.angle_beta   90.00
_cell.angle_gamma   90.00
#
_symmetry.space_group_name_H-M   'P 1'
#
loop_
_entity.id
_entity.type
_entity.pdbx_description
1 polymer ?
#
loop_
_entity_poly.entity_id
_entity_poly.type
_entity_poly.pdbx_seq_one_letter_code
_entity_poly.pdbx_strand_id
1 'polypeptide(L)'
;MRIIVAAILMIVLHFAPVSGMVRFGLYLVPYLIIGYDILWKAFKGVKNRQPFDESLLMAIATLGAIILAVYEDGDYTEAIGVMLFYQIGEWFQSYAVGKSRRNISELMDIRPDYANVERENGQLEAVDPDEVEVGTIIVVKPGEKIPIDGEVVEGSSTLNTSALTGESLPREVESGDEVISGCININGLLKIRTTKEFGESTVSKILDLVENASSRKSKAEDFISKFARVYTPAVVAAAIALALVPPFVRMGFMGVPADWDVWIYRALTFLVISCPCALVISIPLSFFAGIGGASKAGVLVKGSNYLETLSKVKTVVFDKTGTLTKGVFQVTAAHPQEMSEKELLHLAAHVERYSTHPIAASLRAAYPNESDSCRVEAVEEIAGQGIRAHVNGNVVCVGNSKMMEAVGAEWYDCHRHAAGTVIHVSINGRYAGHVIISDVVKETSKAAIAALKSVGVARTVMLTGDAKEVADAVAKELGIDQVRSELLPADKVQNVEELLLENKGNGNLAFVGDGINDAPVLTRADIGIAMGAMGSDAAIEAADVVLMDDDPMKISQAIRISRKCLVIVNQNTWFSIGIKLVVLLLGAVGIANMWFAIFADVGVMILAVLNAMRALFAGRTA
;
A
#
# COMPACT_ATOMS: atom_id res chain seq x y z
N MET A 1 34.30 -3.59 -11.41
CA MET A 1 35.57 -3.68 -12.13
C MET A 1 36.38 -2.38 -12.01
N ARG A 2 35.90 -1.20 -12.44
CA ARG A 2 36.65 0.10 -12.37
C ARG A 2 37.14 0.46 -10.97
N ILE A 3 36.33 0.26 -9.92
CA ILE A 3 36.69 0.52 -8.52
C ILE A 3 37.93 -0.29 -8.12
N ILE A 4 37.93 -1.60 -8.43
CA ILE A 4 39.05 -2.49 -8.09
C ILE A 4 40.34 -2.08 -8.84
N VAL A 5 40.24 -1.77 -10.14
CA VAL A 5 41.38 -1.35 -10.96
C VAL A 5 41.98 -0.05 -10.46
N ALA A 6 41.13 0.96 -10.18
CA ALA A 6 41.59 2.24 -9.67
C ALA A 6 42.23 2.12 -8.27
N ALA A 7 41.68 1.29 -7.39
CA ALA A 7 42.22 1.02 -6.06
C ALA A 7 43.59 0.33 -6.15
N ILE A 8 43.75 -0.69 -6.99
CA ILE A 8 45.03 -1.37 -7.20
C ILE A 8 46.08 -0.39 -7.76
N LEU A 9 45.71 0.38 -8.78
CA LEU A 9 46.63 1.39 -9.36
C LEU A 9 47.03 2.43 -8.31
N MET A 10 46.12 2.92 -7.51
CA MET A 10 46.41 3.89 -6.43
C MET A 10 47.40 3.29 -5.41
N ILE A 11 47.19 2.05 -4.97
CA ILE A 11 48.09 1.37 -4.03
C ILE A 11 49.49 1.18 -4.66
N VAL A 12 49.56 0.68 -5.89
CA VAL A 12 50.85 0.47 -6.58
C VAL A 12 51.62 1.80 -6.76
N LEU A 13 50.92 2.87 -7.15
CA LEU A 13 51.53 4.18 -7.33
C LEU A 13 51.97 4.82 -6.00
N HIS A 14 51.30 4.49 -4.89
CA HIS A 14 51.70 4.98 -3.56
C HIS A 14 53.11 4.48 -3.15
N PHE A 15 53.45 3.25 -3.53
CA PHE A 15 54.78 2.67 -3.26
C PHE A 15 55.81 2.92 -4.36
N ALA A 16 55.44 3.55 -5.48
CA ALA A 16 56.33 3.83 -6.58
C ALA A 16 57.20 5.08 -6.26
N PRO A 17 58.53 5.02 -6.39
CA PRO A 17 59.45 6.15 -6.12
C PRO A 17 59.43 7.15 -7.27
N VAL A 18 58.30 7.81 -7.51
CA VAL A 18 58.09 8.76 -8.62
C VAL A 18 57.77 10.14 -8.07
N SER A 19 58.33 11.20 -8.63
CA SER A 19 58.12 12.58 -8.17
C SER A 19 57.79 13.53 -9.33
N GLY A 20 57.29 14.72 -9.00
CA GLY A 20 57.03 15.82 -9.96
C GLY A 20 55.91 15.50 -10.99
N MET A 21 56.03 16.05 -12.20
CA MET A 21 55.04 15.94 -13.28
C MET A 21 54.79 14.51 -13.75
N VAL A 22 55.76 13.61 -13.60
CA VAL A 22 55.56 12.17 -13.92
C VAL A 22 54.60 11.53 -12.92
N ARG A 23 54.75 11.84 -11.63
CA ARG A 23 53.80 11.40 -10.58
C ARG A 23 52.40 11.91 -10.86
N PHE A 24 52.22 13.18 -11.18
CA PHE A 24 50.92 13.74 -11.57
C PHE A 24 50.29 12.98 -12.74
N GLY A 25 51.04 12.77 -13.85
CA GLY A 25 50.53 12.06 -15.02
C GLY A 25 50.09 10.62 -14.71
N LEU A 26 50.82 9.90 -13.85
CA LEU A 26 50.49 8.54 -13.44
C LEU A 26 49.24 8.49 -12.53
N TYR A 27 49.07 9.44 -11.61
CA TYR A 27 47.88 9.50 -10.74
C TYR A 27 46.63 9.99 -11.48
N LEU A 28 46.77 10.73 -12.58
CA LEU A 28 45.66 11.15 -13.43
C LEU A 28 44.95 9.94 -14.07
N VAL A 29 45.66 8.83 -14.33
CA VAL A 29 45.08 7.62 -14.92
C VAL A 29 44.04 6.99 -14.01
N PRO A 30 44.31 6.55 -12.77
CA PRO A 30 43.28 6.02 -11.88
C PRO A 30 42.18 7.02 -11.54
N TYR A 31 42.50 8.34 -11.46
CA TYR A 31 41.51 9.38 -11.27
C TYR A 31 40.48 9.43 -12.41
N LEU A 32 40.93 9.38 -13.66
CA LEU A 32 40.03 9.37 -14.82
C LEU A 32 39.28 8.06 -14.96
N ILE A 33 39.89 6.91 -14.62
CA ILE A 33 39.21 5.61 -14.65
C ILE A 33 38.05 5.60 -13.67
N ILE A 34 38.22 6.13 -12.46
CA ILE A 34 37.19 6.12 -11.42
C ILE A 34 36.20 7.27 -11.56
N GLY A 35 36.66 8.45 -12.01
CA GLY A 35 35.89 9.69 -12.01
C GLY A 35 35.20 10.04 -13.32
N TYR A 36 35.47 9.32 -14.43
CA TYR A 36 34.98 9.69 -15.76
C TYR A 36 33.46 9.96 -15.81
N ASP A 37 32.67 9.11 -15.25
CA ASP A 37 31.21 9.24 -15.23
C ASP A 37 30.71 10.41 -14.37
N ILE A 38 31.37 10.67 -13.24
CA ILE A 38 31.08 11.82 -12.36
C ILE A 38 31.40 13.12 -13.07
N LEU A 39 32.59 13.21 -13.66
CA LEU A 39 33.02 14.37 -14.43
C LEU A 39 32.10 14.64 -15.63
N TRP A 40 31.67 13.57 -16.31
CA TRP A 40 30.74 13.68 -17.43
C TRP A 40 29.34 14.12 -16.98
N LYS A 41 28.83 13.57 -15.86
CA LYS A 41 27.55 14.00 -15.25
C LYS A 41 27.65 15.48 -14.85
N ALA A 42 28.72 15.90 -14.19
CA ALA A 42 28.94 17.28 -13.80
C ALA A 42 28.93 18.23 -15.00
N PHE A 43 29.65 17.88 -16.06
CA PHE A 43 29.68 18.66 -17.32
C PHE A 43 28.29 18.77 -17.95
N LYS A 44 27.55 17.65 -18.01
CA LYS A 44 26.17 17.60 -18.54
C LYS A 44 25.22 18.43 -17.69
N GLY A 45 25.36 18.41 -16.36
CA GLY A 45 24.57 19.20 -15.42
C GLY A 45 24.75 20.71 -15.65
N VAL A 46 26.01 21.18 -15.81
CA VAL A 46 26.32 22.58 -16.13
C VAL A 46 25.72 22.97 -17.49
N LYS A 47 25.88 22.12 -18.53
CA LYS A 47 25.31 22.36 -19.85
C LYS A 47 23.78 22.47 -19.84
N ASN A 48 23.10 21.68 -19.00
CA ASN A 48 21.66 21.67 -18.86
C ASN A 48 21.11 22.73 -17.87
N ARG A 49 21.94 23.70 -17.46
CA ARG A 49 21.62 24.76 -16.48
C ARG A 49 21.13 24.22 -15.11
N GLN A 50 21.62 23.06 -14.71
CA GLN A 50 21.45 22.50 -13.38
C GLN A 50 22.82 22.36 -12.68
N PRO A 51 23.49 23.48 -12.37
CA PRO A 51 24.89 23.46 -11.91
C PRO A 51 25.08 23.03 -10.46
N PHE A 52 24.00 22.88 -9.69
CA PHE A 52 24.08 22.55 -8.27
C PHE A 52 23.72 21.08 -8.00
N ASP A 53 24.29 20.20 -8.82
CA ASP A 53 24.22 18.74 -8.65
C ASP A 53 25.40 18.26 -7.78
N GLU A 54 25.20 17.15 -7.06
CA GLU A 54 26.22 16.50 -6.24
C GLU A 54 27.46 16.12 -7.05
N SER A 55 27.29 15.71 -8.30
CA SER A 55 28.37 15.37 -9.21
C SER A 55 29.29 16.57 -9.49
N LEU A 56 28.75 17.78 -9.57
CA LEU A 56 29.55 19.00 -9.74
C LEU A 56 30.33 19.34 -8.47
N LEU A 57 29.72 19.23 -7.29
CA LEU A 57 30.41 19.48 -6.03
C LEU A 57 31.60 18.54 -5.86
N MET A 58 31.40 17.24 -6.16
CA MET A 58 32.47 16.24 -6.12
C MET A 58 33.57 16.52 -7.16
N ALA A 59 33.18 16.91 -8.38
CA ALA A 59 34.16 17.28 -9.43
C ALA A 59 34.99 18.51 -9.02
N ILE A 60 34.35 19.56 -8.50
CA ILE A 60 35.07 20.76 -8.02
C ILE A 60 36.01 20.41 -6.88
N ALA A 61 35.56 19.65 -5.90
CA ALA A 61 36.36 19.30 -4.74
C ALA A 61 37.59 18.46 -5.11
N THR A 62 37.41 17.43 -5.95
CA THR A 62 38.51 16.54 -6.34
C THR A 62 39.47 17.15 -7.36
N LEU A 63 38.97 17.95 -8.31
CA LEU A 63 39.85 18.73 -9.22
C LEU A 63 40.61 19.79 -8.43
N GLY A 64 39.96 20.48 -7.48
CA GLY A 64 40.63 21.44 -6.62
C GLY A 64 41.70 20.79 -5.75
N ALA A 65 41.44 19.60 -5.20
CA ALA A 65 42.45 18.84 -4.45
C ALA A 65 43.63 18.42 -5.31
N ILE A 66 43.41 18.02 -6.56
CA ILE A 66 44.51 17.73 -7.52
C ILE A 66 45.34 18.97 -7.81
N ILE A 67 44.69 20.11 -8.06
CA ILE A 67 45.39 21.38 -8.34
C ILE A 67 46.23 21.79 -7.14
N LEU A 68 45.69 21.68 -5.93
CA LEU A 68 46.41 21.99 -4.71
C LEU A 68 47.61 21.05 -4.51
N ALA A 69 47.44 19.75 -4.75
CA ALA A 69 48.51 18.75 -4.68
C ALA A 69 49.61 18.98 -5.70
N VAL A 70 49.31 19.53 -6.90
CA VAL A 70 50.34 19.95 -7.88
C VAL A 70 51.13 21.13 -7.36
N TYR A 71 50.47 22.08 -6.68
CA TYR A 71 51.12 23.29 -6.17
C TYR A 71 52.04 23.00 -4.97
N GLU A 72 51.66 22.06 -4.10
CA GLU A 72 52.39 21.71 -2.88
C GLU A 72 53.36 20.52 -3.04
N ASP A 73 53.49 19.94 -4.24
CA ASP A 73 54.18 18.66 -4.49
C ASP A 73 53.61 17.51 -3.59
N GLY A 74 52.32 17.60 -3.33
CA GLY A 74 51.58 16.84 -2.29
C GLY A 74 51.04 15.47 -2.72
N ASP A 75 50.07 15.01 -2.00
CA ASP A 75 49.51 13.67 -2.16
C ASP A 75 48.22 13.67 -3.02
N TYR A 76 48.29 13.12 -4.24
CA TYR A 76 47.15 12.92 -5.14
C TYR A 76 46.19 11.82 -4.69
N THR A 77 46.58 11.01 -3.69
CA THR A 77 45.77 9.87 -3.24
C THR A 77 44.44 10.31 -2.62
N GLU A 78 44.38 11.51 -2.02
CA GLU A 78 43.15 12.05 -1.44
C GLU A 78 42.06 12.25 -2.50
N ALA A 79 42.37 12.87 -3.63
CA ALA A 79 41.38 13.10 -4.69
C ALA A 79 40.86 11.79 -5.30
N ILE A 80 41.74 10.80 -5.50
CA ILE A 80 41.36 9.49 -6.02
C ILE A 80 40.56 8.73 -4.96
N GLY A 81 40.97 8.82 -3.70
CA GLY A 81 40.28 8.19 -2.58
C GLY A 81 38.85 8.71 -2.42
N VAL A 82 38.65 10.01 -2.52
CA VAL A 82 37.30 10.63 -2.51
C VAL A 82 36.43 10.06 -3.63
N MET A 83 36.91 10.03 -4.87
CA MET A 83 36.19 9.46 -6.00
C MET A 83 35.92 7.97 -5.82
N LEU A 84 36.88 7.23 -5.26
CA LEU A 84 36.74 5.78 -5.02
C LEU A 84 35.66 5.48 -3.99
N PHE A 85 35.68 6.17 -2.84
CA PHE A 85 34.64 6.00 -1.81
C PHE A 85 33.26 6.44 -2.31
N TYR A 86 33.20 7.53 -3.07
CA TYR A 86 31.95 7.97 -3.69
C TYR A 86 31.39 6.87 -4.62
N GLN A 87 32.21 6.27 -5.48
CA GLN A 87 31.80 5.20 -6.38
C GLN A 87 31.39 3.92 -5.63
N ILE A 88 32.04 3.61 -4.51
CA ILE A 88 31.60 2.52 -3.63
C ILE A 88 30.21 2.82 -3.08
N GLY A 89 29.96 4.06 -2.66
CA GLY A 89 28.66 4.53 -2.20
C GLY A 89 27.57 4.41 -3.27
N GLU A 90 27.84 4.91 -4.48
CA GLU A 90 26.93 4.80 -5.64
C GLU A 90 26.62 3.33 -6.00
N TRP A 91 27.65 2.47 -5.97
CA TRP A 91 27.45 1.03 -6.20
C TRP A 91 26.56 0.40 -5.11
N PHE A 92 26.84 0.69 -3.84
CA PHE A 92 26.04 0.17 -2.73
C PHE A 92 24.58 0.68 -2.79
N GLN A 93 24.39 1.96 -3.12
CA GLN A 93 23.08 2.56 -3.36
C GLN A 93 22.32 1.80 -4.47
N SER A 94 22.95 1.63 -5.62
CA SER A 94 22.35 0.93 -6.77
C SER A 94 21.99 -0.52 -6.42
N TYR A 95 22.84 -1.19 -5.64
CA TYR A 95 22.58 -2.55 -5.12
C TYR A 95 21.39 -2.56 -4.16
N ALA A 96 21.34 -1.63 -3.20
CA ALA A 96 20.27 -1.56 -2.20
C ALA A 96 18.91 -1.22 -2.83
N VAL A 97 18.89 -0.23 -3.74
CA VAL A 97 17.69 0.15 -4.50
C VAL A 97 17.25 -1.01 -5.41
N GLY A 98 18.19 -1.65 -6.10
CA GLY A 98 17.92 -2.81 -6.95
C GLY A 98 17.40 -4.02 -6.15
N LYS A 99 17.89 -4.24 -4.93
CA LYS A 99 17.40 -5.29 -4.02
C LYS A 99 16.01 -4.94 -3.47
N SER A 100 15.76 -3.69 -3.11
CA SER A 100 14.44 -3.24 -2.68
C SER A 100 13.42 -3.35 -3.81
N ARG A 101 13.77 -2.96 -5.03
CA ARG A 101 12.93 -3.16 -6.22
C ARG A 101 12.70 -4.63 -6.52
N ARG A 102 13.70 -5.49 -6.40
CA ARG A 102 13.56 -6.96 -6.58
C ARG A 102 12.67 -7.59 -5.52
N ASN A 103 12.72 -7.15 -4.29
CA ASN A 103 11.79 -7.63 -3.25
C ASN A 103 10.33 -7.21 -3.54
N ILE A 104 10.12 -6.09 -4.22
CA ILE A 104 8.82 -5.69 -4.78
C ILE A 104 8.53 -6.54 -6.04
N SER A 105 9.53 -6.81 -6.86
CA SER A 105 9.43 -7.67 -8.05
C SER A 105 9.24 -9.16 -7.71
N GLU A 106 9.63 -9.63 -6.51
CA GLU A 106 9.26 -10.96 -6.00
C GLU A 106 7.76 -11.03 -5.65
N LEU A 107 7.12 -9.88 -5.39
CA LEU A 107 5.67 -9.76 -5.43
C LEU A 107 5.14 -9.75 -6.88
N MET A 108 5.96 -9.33 -7.85
CA MET A 108 5.64 -9.43 -9.28
C MET A 108 5.85 -10.86 -9.83
N ASP A 109 6.41 -11.78 -9.06
CA ASP A 109 6.43 -13.22 -9.39
C ASP A 109 5.02 -13.85 -9.31
N ILE A 110 4.00 -13.06 -8.96
CA ILE A 110 2.60 -13.45 -9.15
C ILE A 110 2.16 -13.41 -10.62
N ARG A 111 2.89 -12.69 -11.51
CA ARG A 111 2.56 -12.69 -12.95
C ARG A 111 2.71 -14.10 -13.52
N PRO A 112 1.69 -14.64 -14.18
CA PRO A 112 1.79 -15.89 -14.91
C PRO A 112 2.61 -15.69 -16.18
N ASP A 113 3.45 -16.67 -16.50
CA ASP A 113 4.30 -16.61 -17.71
C ASP A 113 3.53 -17.03 -18.98
N TYR A 114 2.48 -17.85 -18.82
CA TYR A 114 1.66 -18.39 -19.93
C TYR A 114 0.27 -18.78 -19.45
N ALA A 115 -0.66 -18.94 -20.40
CA ALA A 115 -1.97 -19.54 -20.22
C ALA A 115 -2.09 -20.79 -21.11
N ASN A 116 -2.55 -21.92 -20.57
CA ASN A 116 -2.84 -23.09 -21.38
C ASN A 116 -4.28 -22.99 -21.91
N VAL A 117 -4.46 -22.70 -23.20
CA VAL A 117 -5.77 -22.62 -23.86
C VAL A 117 -6.13 -23.98 -24.44
N GLU A 118 -7.35 -24.45 -24.16
CA GLU A 118 -7.90 -25.66 -24.78
C GLU A 118 -8.49 -25.31 -26.14
N ARG A 119 -7.89 -25.87 -27.22
CA ARG A 119 -8.37 -25.68 -28.59
C ARG A 119 -9.49 -26.68 -28.89
N GLU A 120 -10.29 -26.42 -29.94
CA GLU A 120 -11.41 -27.28 -30.39
C GLU A 120 -11.03 -28.75 -30.61
N ASN A 121 -9.76 -29.04 -30.88
CA ASN A 121 -9.24 -30.40 -31.03
C ASN A 121 -8.82 -31.08 -29.71
N GLY A 122 -9.04 -30.44 -28.56
CA GLY A 122 -8.66 -30.92 -27.24
C GLY A 122 -7.15 -30.82 -26.93
N GLN A 123 -6.37 -30.15 -27.76
CA GLN A 123 -4.96 -29.89 -27.49
C GLN A 123 -4.79 -28.62 -26.66
N LEU A 124 -3.88 -28.68 -25.69
CA LEU A 124 -3.49 -27.52 -24.90
C LEU A 124 -2.36 -26.77 -25.62
N GLU A 125 -2.56 -25.52 -25.86
CA GLU A 125 -1.58 -24.60 -26.41
C GLU A 125 -1.21 -23.55 -25.35
N ALA A 126 0.09 -23.42 -25.05
CA ALA A 126 0.60 -22.39 -24.16
C ALA A 126 0.75 -21.09 -24.95
N VAL A 127 -0.02 -20.07 -24.57
CA VAL A 127 -0.05 -18.75 -25.19
C VAL A 127 0.34 -17.68 -24.17
N ASP A 128 0.72 -16.49 -24.63
CA ASP A 128 0.88 -15.33 -23.74
C ASP A 128 -0.49 -14.96 -23.16
N PRO A 129 -0.60 -14.70 -21.83
CA PRO A 129 -1.86 -14.28 -21.24
C PRO A 129 -2.49 -13.03 -21.89
N ASP A 130 -1.67 -12.13 -22.45
CA ASP A 130 -2.14 -10.95 -23.18
C ASP A 130 -2.88 -11.29 -24.51
N GLU A 131 -2.74 -12.52 -25.01
CA GLU A 131 -3.40 -12.98 -26.24
C GLU A 131 -4.73 -13.73 -25.99
N VAL A 132 -5.12 -13.88 -24.73
CA VAL A 132 -6.33 -14.64 -24.33
C VAL A 132 -7.54 -13.74 -24.29
N GLU A 133 -8.55 -14.03 -25.10
CA GLU A 133 -9.82 -13.30 -25.15
C GLU A 133 -10.76 -13.71 -24.00
N VAL A 134 -11.67 -12.81 -23.64
CA VAL A 134 -12.75 -13.09 -22.65
C VAL A 134 -13.64 -14.21 -23.15
N GLY A 135 -13.99 -15.15 -22.26
CA GLY A 135 -14.80 -16.33 -22.55
C GLY A 135 -14.00 -17.56 -23.01
N THR A 136 -12.67 -17.44 -23.16
CA THR A 136 -11.78 -18.55 -23.51
C THR A 136 -11.67 -19.55 -22.35
N ILE A 137 -11.64 -20.85 -22.67
CA ILE A 137 -11.40 -21.89 -21.67
C ILE A 137 -9.89 -22.08 -21.52
N ILE A 138 -9.40 -21.83 -20.32
CA ILE A 138 -8.01 -22.08 -19.93
C ILE A 138 -7.93 -23.27 -18.98
N VAL A 139 -6.84 -24.03 -19.05
CA VAL A 139 -6.60 -25.20 -18.21
C VAL A 139 -5.45 -24.94 -17.27
N VAL A 140 -5.69 -25.04 -15.97
CA VAL A 140 -4.70 -24.79 -14.92
C VAL A 140 -4.41 -26.10 -14.19
N LYS A 141 -3.16 -26.56 -14.32
CA LYS A 141 -2.70 -27.82 -13.69
C LYS A 141 -2.24 -27.58 -12.25
N PRO A 142 -2.16 -28.64 -11.43
CA PRO A 142 -1.53 -28.53 -10.10
C PRO A 142 -0.12 -27.94 -10.18
N GLY A 143 0.15 -26.96 -9.32
CA GLY A 143 1.42 -26.21 -9.27
C GLY A 143 1.48 -24.99 -10.19
N GLU A 144 0.53 -24.81 -11.11
CA GLU A 144 0.47 -23.65 -12.00
C GLU A 144 -0.28 -22.48 -11.36
N LYS A 145 0.07 -21.27 -11.79
CA LYS A 145 -0.67 -20.03 -11.42
C LYS A 145 -1.87 -19.87 -12.33
N ILE A 146 -2.97 -19.37 -11.77
CA ILE A 146 -4.14 -18.96 -12.56
C ILE A 146 -3.76 -17.72 -13.36
N PRO A 147 -3.80 -17.77 -14.72
CA PRO A 147 -3.28 -16.68 -15.53
C PRO A 147 -4.22 -15.46 -15.60
N ILE A 148 -5.53 -15.66 -15.63
CA ILE A 148 -6.54 -14.62 -15.83
C ILE A 148 -7.72 -14.91 -14.91
N ASP A 149 -8.41 -13.86 -14.44
CA ASP A 149 -9.63 -13.99 -13.63
C ASP A 149 -10.72 -14.72 -14.42
N GLY A 150 -11.48 -15.59 -13.76
CA GLY A 150 -12.50 -16.39 -14.43
C GLY A 150 -13.39 -17.16 -13.48
N GLU A 151 -14.26 -17.98 -14.07
CA GLU A 151 -15.18 -18.91 -13.39
C GLU A 151 -14.76 -20.34 -13.67
N VAL A 152 -14.73 -21.19 -12.66
CA VAL A 152 -14.45 -22.63 -12.81
C VAL A 152 -15.60 -23.31 -13.52
N VAL A 153 -15.34 -23.87 -14.70
CA VAL A 153 -16.34 -24.58 -15.51
C VAL A 153 -16.33 -26.08 -15.16
N GLU A 154 -15.13 -26.64 -14.91
CA GLU A 154 -14.94 -28.07 -14.66
C GLU A 154 -13.76 -28.28 -13.71
N GLY A 155 -13.93 -29.18 -12.75
CA GLY A 155 -12.90 -29.54 -11.78
C GLY A 155 -13.19 -29.00 -10.38
N SER A 156 -12.39 -29.47 -9.43
CA SER A 156 -12.34 -28.97 -8.06
C SER A 156 -10.91 -29.00 -7.59
N SER A 157 -10.49 -27.99 -6.81
CA SER A 157 -9.13 -27.91 -6.29
C SER A 157 -9.07 -27.03 -5.06
N THR A 158 -7.88 -26.94 -4.50
CA THR A 158 -7.52 -26.00 -3.45
C THR A 158 -6.55 -24.96 -4.03
N LEU A 159 -6.82 -23.68 -3.80
CA LEU A 159 -6.00 -22.56 -4.26
C LEU A 159 -5.17 -21.99 -3.12
N ASN A 160 -3.87 -21.80 -3.37
CA ASN A 160 -3.02 -21.01 -2.50
C ASN A 160 -3.11 -19.54 -2.90
N THR A 161 -3.71 -18.73 -2.04
CA THR A 161 -3.91 -17.28 -2.22
C THR A 161 -2.85 -16.44 -1.51
N SER A 162 -1.92 -17.06 -0.79
CA SER A 162 -0.99 -16.38 0.13
C SER A 162 -0.11 -15.32 -0.54
N ALA A 163 0.19 -15.48 -1.83
CA ALA A 163 0.96 -14.49 -2.59
C ALA A 163 0.19 -13.18 -2.82
N LEU A 164 -1.15 -13.25 -2.84
CA LEU A 164 -2.05 -12.11 -3.05
C LEU A 164 -2.57 -11.55 -1.72
N THR A 165 -3.18 -12.41 -0.90
CA THR A 165 -3.89 -11.99 0.31
C THR A 165 -3.00 -11.97 1.56
N GLY A 166 -1.85 -12.65 1.53
CA GLY A 166 -1.00 -12.88 2.69
C GLY A 166 -1.55 -13.93 3.66
N GLU A 167 -2.69 -14.58 3.35
CA GLU A 167 -3.27 -15.65 4.14
C GLU A 167 -2.62 -17.00 3.84
N SER A 168 -2.34 -17.78 4.88
CA SER A 168 -1.74 -19.10 4.74
C SER A 168 -2.77 -20.22 4.55
N LEU A 169 -4.07 -19.93 4.74
CA LEU A 169 -5.14 -20.91 4.58
C LEU A 169 -5.51 -21.03 3.09
N PRO A 170 -5.39 -22.22 2.49
CA PRO A 170 -5.83 -22.44 1.12
C PRO A 170 -7.36 -22.36 0.99
N ARG A 171 -7.84 -21.84 -0.15
CA ARG A 171 -9.26 -21.75 -0.48
C ARG A 171 -9.68 -22.93 -1.36
N GLU A 172 -10.72 -23.64 -0.98
CA GLU A 172 -11.35 -24.66 -1.81
C GLU A 172 -12.21 -23.99 -2.89
N VAL A 173 -12.17 -24.57 -4.11
CA VAL A 173 -12.97 -24.10 -5.26
C VAL A 173 -13.53 -25.29 -6.03
N GLU A 174 -14.78 -25.12 -6.52
CA GLU A 174 -15.50 -26.08 -7.33
C GLU A 174 -16.18 -25.41 -8.54
N SER A 175 -16.82 -26.21 -9.39
CA SER A 175 -17.50 -25.68 -10.59
C SER A 175 -18.57 -24.65 -10.22
N GLY A 176 -18.51 -23.47 -10.82
CA GLY A 176 -19.34 -22.29 -10.57
C GLY A 176 -18.68 -21.25 -9.68
N ASP A 177 -17.53 -21.54 -9.08
CA ASP A 177 -16.80 -20.57 -8.26
C ASP A 177 -15.98 -19.60 -9.10
N GLU A 178 -15.94 -18.34 -8.67
CA GLU A 178 -15.03 -17.35 -9.23
C GLU A 178 -13.61 -17.53 -8.69
N VAL A 179 -12.63 -17.45 -9.59
CA VAL A 179 -11.20 -17.55 -9.29
C VAL A 179 -10.44 -16.35 -9.86
N ILE A 180 -9.38 -15.96 -9.16
CA ILE A 180 -8.58 -14.78 -9.50
C ILE A 180 -7.19 -15.17 -9.99
N SER A 181 -6.67 -14.40 -10.90
CA SER A 181 -5.31 -14.52 -11.42
C SER A 181 -4.27 -14.40 -10.30
N GLY A 182 -3.14 -15.10 -10.44
CA GLY A 182 -2.03 -15.11 -9.48
C GLY A 182 -2.16 -16.10 -8.34
N CYS A 183 -3.33 -16.71 -8.09
CA CYS A 183 -3.46 -17.85 -7.18
C CYS A 183 -2.76 -19.08 -7.74
N ILE A 184 -2.15 -19.89 -6.88
CA ILE A 184 -1.51 -21.15 -7.28
C ILE A 184 -2.47 -22.30 -7.06
N ASN A 185 -2.74 -23.06 -8.11
CA ASN A 185 -3.53 -24.29 -8.05
C ASN A 185 -2.72 -25.39 -7.34
N ILE A 186 -3.28 -26.04 -6.29
CA ILE A 186 -2.53 -27.01 -5.48
C ILE A 186 -2.76 -28.45 -5.96
N ASN A 187 -4.01 -28.90 -6.09
CA ASN A 187 -4.33 -30.32 -6.14
C ASN A 187 -4.96 -30.79 -7.47
N GLY A 188 -6.06 -30.16 -7.90
CA GLY A 188 -6.88 -30.61 -9.01
C GLY A 188 -6.56 -29.96 -10.35
N LEU A 189 -7.04 -30.54 -11.44
CA LEU A 189 -7.08 -29.87 -12.72
C LEU A 189 -8.30 -28.96 -12.75
N LEU A 190 -8.13 -27.68 -13.10
CA LEU A 190 -9.21 -26.73 -13.25
C LEU A 190 -9.34 -26.31 -14.71
N LYS A 191 -10.58 -26.30 -15.24
CA LYS A 191 -10.94 -25.58 -16.45
C LYS A 191 -11.67 -24.31 -16.06
N ILE A 192 -11.16 -23.19 -16.49
CA ILE A 192 -11.62 -21.85 -16.11
C ILE A 192 -12.04 -21.11 -17.37
N ARG A 193 -13.23 -20.54 -17.37
CA ARG A 193 -13.67 -19.61 -18.40
C ARG A 193 -13.25 -18.21 -17.99
N THR A 194 -12.45 -17.55 -18.82
CA THR A 194 -11.99 -16.18 -18.55
C THR A 194 -13.14 -15.19 -18.54
N THR A 195 -13.18 -14.31 -17.54
CA THR A 195 -14.19 -13.26 -17.38
C THR A 195 -13.66 -11.88 -17.71
N LYS A 196 -12.33 -11.73 -17.80
CA LYS A 196 -11.63 -10.48 -18.09
C LYS A 196 -10.50 -10.71 -19.10
N GLU A 197 -10.01 -9.65 -19.73
CA GLU A 197 -8.72 -9.65 -20.42
C GLU A 197 -7.57 -9.61 -19.41
N PHE A 198 -6.38 -10.03 -19.79
CA PHE A 198 -5.22 -10.07 -18.86
C PHE A 198 -4.89 -8.68 -18.29
N GLY A 199 -4.95 -7.62 -19.12
CA GLY A 199 -4.72 -6.23 -18.68
C GLY A 199 -5.70 -5.75 -17.60
N GLU A 200 -6.90 -6.31 -17.55
CA GLU A 200 -7.93 -6.02 -16.56
C GLU A 200 -7.97 -7.03 -15.39
N SER A 201 -7.11 -8.05 -15.43
CA SER A 201 -7.04 -9.08 -14.40
C SER A 201 -6.56 -8.51 -13.06
N THR A 202 -6.91 -9.20 -11.98
CA THR A 202 -6.51 -8.81 -10.61
C THR A 202 -4.98 -8.70 -10.49
N VAL A 203 -4.22 -9.63 -11.04
CA VAL A 203 -2.75 -9.57 -11.05
C VAL A 203 -2.24 -8.33 -11.78
N SER A 204 -2.75 -8.05 -12.98
CA SER A 204 -2.30 -6.90 -13.77
C SER A 204 -2.54 -5.59 -13.04
N LYS A 205 -3.71 -5.42 -12.42
CA LYS A 205 -4.04 -4.25 -11.59
C LYS A 205 -3.14 -4.11 -10.36
N ILE A 206 -2.86 -5.20 -9.67
CA ILE A 206 -1.94 -5.20 -8.52
C ILE A 206 -0.54 -4.76 -8.96
N LEU A 207 -0.04 -5.30 -10.07
CA LEU A 207 1.27 -4.95 -10.62
C LEU A 207 1.34 -3.46 -10.98
N ASP A 208 0.32 -2.94 -11.66
CA ASP A 208 0.22 -1.52 -12.02
C ASP A 208 0.17 -0.61 -10.79
N LEU A 209 -0.61 -0.97 -9.77
CA LEU A 209 -0.67 -0.24 -8.50
C LEU A 209 0.68 -0.19 -7.79
N VAL A 210 1.41 -1.30 -7.76
CA VAL A 210 2.73 -1.39 -7.12
C VAL A 210 3.77 -0.60 -7.92
N GLU A 211 3.76 -0.68 -9.25
CA GLU A 211 4.68 0.05 -10.12
C GLU A 211 4.44 1.56 -10.02
N ASN A 212 3.19 1.99 -10.06
CA ASN A 212 2.80 3.39 -9.99
C ASN A 212 2.85 3.99 -8.56
N ALA A 213 2.91 3.16 -7.52
CA ALA A 213 3.02 3.63 -6.13
C ALA A 213 4.26 4.52 -5.89
N SER A 214 5.30 4.37 -6.72
CA SER A 214 6.51 5.20 -6.66
C SER A 214 6.33 6.62 -7.21
N SER A 215 5.29 6.89 -7.97
CA SER A 215 5.07 8.19 -8.62
C SER A 215 4.52 9.27 -7.68
N ARG A 216 3.81 8.89 -6.61
CA ARG A 216 3.17 9.80 -5.65
C ARG A 216 4.06 10.03 -4.43
N LYS A 217 4.81 11.14 -4.44
CA LYS A 217 5.79 11.49 -3.41
C LYS A 217 5.15 11.92 -2.10
N SER A 218 5.76 11.50 -0.99
CA SER A 218 5.41 11.97 0.36
C SER A 218 5.84 13.42 0.60
N LYS A 219 5.28 14.07 1.63
CA LYS A 219 5.73 15.40 2.08
C LYS A 219 7.19 15.39 2.49
N ALA A 220 7.68 14.28 3.04
CA ALA A 220 9.08 14.11 3.40
C ALA A 220 9.99 14.10 2.18
N GLU A 221 9.61 13.42 1.09
CA GLU A 221 10.36 13.40 -0.18
C GLU A 221 10.34 14.77 -0.88
N ASP A 222 9.20 15.45 -0.86
CA ASP A 222 9.06 16.82 -1.37
C ASP A 222 9.90 17.82 -0.56
N PHE A 223 9.94 17.66 0.76
CA PHE A 223 10.80 18.47 1.63
C PHE A 223 12.26 18.32 1.26
N ILE A 224 12.74 17.10 1.04
CA ILE A 224 14.14 16.85 0.64
C ILE A 224 14.44 17.48 -0.71
N SER A 225 13.55 17.35 -1.68
CA SER A 225 13.71 17.95 -2.99
C SER A 225 13.79 19.49 -2.92
N LYS A 226 13.00 20.11 -2.06
CA LYS A 226 13.04 21.56 -1.79
C LYS A 226 14.28 21.95 -0.98
N PHE A 227 14.63 21.16 0.03
CA PHE A 227 15.81 21.36 0.86
C PHE A 227 17.08 21.34 0.02
N ALA A 228 17.28 20.33 -0.80
CA ALA A 228 18.46 20.21 -1.66
C ALA A 228 18.63 21.44 -2.58
N ARG A 229 17.52 21.99 -3.11
CA ARG A 229 17.54 23.17 -3.99
C ARG A 229 18.05 24.44 -3.29
N VAL A 230 17.83 24.59 -1.99
CA VAL A 230 18.29 25.74 -1.21
C VAL A 230 19.64 25.45 -0.54
N TYR A 231 19.80 24.25 -0.02
CA TYR A 231 20.98 23.82 0.72
C TYR A 231 22.25 23.86 -0.14
N THR A 232 22.22 23.32 -1.35
CA THR A 232 23.42 23.23 -2.20
C THR A 232 24.00 24.59 -2.57
N PRO A 233 23.25 25.60 -3.03
CA PRO A 233 23.77 26.95 -3.23
C PRO A 233 24.29 27.59 -1.95
N ALA A 234 23.63 27.40 -0.81
CA ALA A 234 24.07 27.94 0.46
C ALA A 234 25.41 27.36 0.91
N VAL A 235 25.60 26.05 0.71
CA VAL A 235 26.88 25.36 0.98
C VAL A 235 28.00 25.85 0.09
N VAL A 236 27.74 26.02 -1.21
CA VAL A 236 28.74 26.57 -2.14
C VAL A 236 29.14 27.97 -1.73
N ALA A 237 28.19 28.83 -1.39
CA ALA A 237 28.47 30.18 -0.88
C ALA A 237 29.29 30.16 0.43
N ALA A 238 28.98 29.26 1.35
CA ALA A 238 29.71 29.07 2.60
C ALA A 238 31.16 28.57 2.34
N ALA A 239 31.35 27.65 1.40
CA ALA A 239 32.68 27.15 1.01
C ALA A 239 33.52 28.28 0.39
N ILE A 240 32.95 29.10 -0.50
CA ILE A 240 33.62 30.27 -1.07
C ILE A 240 33.99 31.28 0.04
N ALA A 241 33.07 31.53 0.97
CA ALA A 241 33.34 32.39 2.10
C ALA A 241 34.47 31.82 2.98
N LEU A 242 34.50 30.52 3.24
CA LEU A 242 35.55 29.84 4.00
C LEU A 242 36.91 29.90 3.29
N ALA A 243 36.92 29.83 1.96
CA ALA A 243 38.16 29.97 1.18
C ALA A 243 38.73 31.39 1.17
N LEU A 244 37.86 32.42 1.17
CA LEU A 244 38.28 33.82 0.96
C LEU A 244 38.37 34.64 2.26
N VAL A 245 37.34 34.58 3.13
CA VAL A 245 37.25 35.48 4.27
C VAL A 245 38.37 35.32 5.29
N PRO A 246 38.72 34.10 5.75
CA PRO A 246 39.79 33.95 6.73
C PRO A 246 41.18 34.41 6.22
N PRO A 247 41.64 34.09 4.98
CA PRO A 247 42.88 34.62 4.45
C PRO A 247 42.93 36.16 4.43
N PHE A 248 41.83 36.81 3.99
CA PHE A 248 41.77 38.28 3.99
C PHE A 248 41.79 38.89 5.40
N VAL A 249 41.11 38.26 6.35
CA VAL A 249 41.10 38.70 7.77
C VAL A 249 42.49 38.52 8.38
N ARG A 250 43.19 37.41 8.11
CA ARG A 250 44.54 37.14 8.58
C ARG A 250 45.53 38.17 8.05
N MET A 251 45.49 38.44 6.76
CA MET A 251 46.38 39.40 6.11
C MET A 251 46.03 40.84 6.51
N GLY A 252 44.75 41.25 6.51
CA GLY A 252 44.34 42.64 6.68
C GLY A 252 44.24 43.10 8.13
N PHE A 253 43.84 42.22 9.05
CA PHE A 253 43.58 42.57 10.46
C PHE A 253 44.59 41.98 11.44
N MET A 254 45.16 40.80 11.14
CA MET A 254 46.08 40.13 12.05
C MET A 254 47.54 40.27 11.66
N GLY A 255 47.87 40.74 10.44
CA GLY A 255 49.23 40.92 9.95
C GLY A 255 50.04 39.61 9.84
N VAL A 256 49.36 38.47 9.69
CA VAL A 256 49.97 37.14 9.57
C VAL A 256 49.80 36.60 8.13
N PRO A 257 50.59 35.61 7.70
CA PRO A 257 50.42 35.00 6.38
C PRO A 257 48.99 34.55 6.12
N ALA A 258 48.55 34.67 4.87
CA ALA A 258 47.20 34.38 4.45
C ALA A 258 46.84 32.88 4.51
N ASP A 259 47.86 32.00 4.33
CA ASP A 259 47.74 30.53 4.28
C ASP A 259 46.59 30.07 3.36
N TRP A 260 46.61 30.55 2.11
CA TRP A 260 45.57 30.29 1.11
C TRP A 260 45.35 28.80 0.86
N ASP A 261 46.40 28.03 0.81
CA ASP A 261 46.46 26.58 0.64
C ASP A 261 45.60 25.88 1.70
N VAL A 262 45.80 26.21 2.99
CA VAL A 262 45.07 25.65 4.12
C VAL A 262 43.59 25.97 4.03
N TRP A 263 43.22 27.21 3.72
CA TRP A 263 41.82 27.62 3.69
C TRP A 263 41.06 27.10 2.45
N ILE A 264 41.76 27.02 1.30
CA ILE A 264 41.20 26.36 0.10
C ILE A 264 41.00 24.89 0.36
N TYR A 265 41.96 24.18 0.97
CA TYR A 265 41.82 22.78 1.34
C TYR A 265 40.62 22.55 2.28
N ARG A 266 40.43 23.38 3.32
CA ARG A 266 39.26 23.33 4.20
C ARG A 266 37.97 23.58 3.46
N ALA A 267 37.93 24.51 2.53
CA ALA A 267 36.75 24.78 1.71
C ALA A 267 36.41 23.61 0.80
N LEU A 268 37.41 22.95 0.19
CA LEU A 268 37.20 21.75 -0.61
C LEU A 268 36.71 20.57 0.25
N THR A 269 37.28 20.36 1.42
CA THR A 269 36.84 19.36 2.39
C THR A 269 35.39 19.63 2.83
N PHE A 270 35.06 20.90 3.10
CA PHE A 270 33.70 21.33 3.44
C PHE A 270 32.70 21.02 2.32
N LEU A 271 33.07 21.18 1.05
CA LEU A 271 32.23 20.80 -0.10
C LEU A 271 31.96 19.29 -0.13
N VAL A 272 32.99 18.46 0.09
CA VAL A 272 32.84 16.99 0.11
C VAL A 272 31.87 16.55 1.21
N ILE A 273 32.01 17.08 2.43
CA ILE A 273 31.16 16.75 3.58
C ILE A 273 29.69 17.12 3.31
N SER A 274 29.47 18.17 2.53
CA SER A 274 28.16 18.81 2.39
C SER A 274 27.16 18.04 1.53
N CYS A 275 27.55 16.95 0.83
CA CYS A 275 26.60 16.14 0.05
C CYS A 275 25.51 15.56 0.94
N PRO A 276 24.20 15.83 0.69
CA PRO A 276 23.12 15.23 1.48
C PRO A 276 22.77 13.79 1.04
N CYS A 277 23.75 13.01 0.53
CA CYS A 277 23.56 11.71 -0.11
C CYS A 277 22.76 10.73 0.74
N ALA A 278 23.07 10.64 2.04
CA ALA A 278 22.37 9.74 2.96
C ALA A 278 20.87 10.05 3.08
N LEU A 279 20.47 11.33 3.05
CA LEU A 279 19.07 11.77 3.12
C LEU A 279 18.31 11.50 1.82
N VAL A 280 18.92 11.89 0.70
CA VAL A 280 18.31 11.79 -0.64
C VAL A 280 18.01 10.33 -0.99
N ILE A 281 18.80 9.38 -0.47
CA ILE A 281 18.68 7.96 -0.77
C ILE A 281 17.82 7.24 0.25
N SER A 282 18.09 7.42 1.54
CA SER A 282 17.49 6.58 2.58
C SER A 282 16.01 6.83 2.79
N ILE A 283 15.51 8.04 2.51
CA ILE A 283 14.10 8.37 2.74
C ILE A 283 13.19 7.75 1.70
N PRO A 284 13.40 7.93 0.36
CA PRO A 284 12.63 7.19 -0.62
C PRO A 284 12.74 5.68 -0.43
N LEU A 285 13.94 5.17 -0.14
CA LEU A 285 14.15 3.74 0.11
C LEU A 285 13.35 3.23 1.32
N SER A 286 13.22 4.03 2.38
CA SER A 286 12.38 3.67 3.55
C SER A 286 10.91 3.55 3.18
N PHE A 287 10.39 4.47 2.36
CA PHE A 287 9.01 4.41 1.87
C PHE A 287 8.79 3.22 0.94
N PHE A 288 9.70 2.96 -0.01
CA PHE A 288 9.64 1.78 -0.87
C PHE A 288 9.65 0.48 -0.07
N ALA A 289 10.54 0.40 0.93
CA ALA A 289 10.58 -0.74 1.82
C ALA A 289 9.29 -0.88 2.65
N GLY A 290 8.69 0.24 3.07
CA GLY A 290 7.43 0.28 3.79
C GLY A 290 6.25 -0.18 2.94
N ILE A 291 6.15 0.28 1.68
CA ILE A 291 5.13 -0.16 0.70
C ILE A 291 5.29 -1.66 0.43
N GLY A 292 6.52 -2.13 0.17
CA GLY A 292 6.77 -3.55 -0.03
C GLY A 292 6.47 -4.41 1.20
N GLY A 293 6.73 -3.89 2.41
CA GLY A 293 6.36 -4.56 3.67
C GLY A 293 4.85 -4.62 3.90
N ALA A 294 4.10 -3.58 3.52
CA ALA A 294 2.65 -3.53 3.57
C ALA A 294 2.03 -4.51 2.55
N SER A 295 2.53 -4.52 1.32
CA SER A 295 2.07 -5.43 0.28
C SER A 295 2.25 -6.90 0.66
N LYS A 296 3.38 -7.28 1.28
CA LYS A 296 3.60 -8.65 1.84
C LYS A 296 2.61 -9.02 2.96
N ALA A 297 2.01 -8.04 3.59
CA ALA A 297 0.98 -8.22 4.61
C ALA A 297 -0.46 -8.19 4.01
N GLY A 298 -0.61 -8.17 2.69
CA GLY A 298 -1.90 -8.10 2.01
C GLY A 298 -2.51 -6.68 1.99
N VAL A 299 -1.69 -5.63 2.15
CA VAL A 299 -2.12 -4.23 2.14
C VAL A 299 -1.42 -3.48 1.01
N LEU A 300 -2.13 -3.13 -0.04
CA LEU A 300 -1.63 -2.33 -1.14
C LEU A 300 -1.77 -0.85 -0.85
N VAL A 301 -0.67 -0.11 -0.89
CA VAL A 301 -0.63 1.34 -0.69
C VAL A 301 -0.19 2.02 -1.98
N LYS A 302 -1.02 2.88 -2.55
CA LYS A 302 -0.82 3.50 -3.86
C LYS A 302 0.24 4.61 -3.91
N GLY A 303 0.92 4.89 -2.80
CA GLY A 303 1.98 5.90 -2.78
C GLY A 303 2.58 6.17 -1.41
N SER A 304 3.78 6.76 -1.40
CA SER A 304 4.48 7.14 -0.17
C SER A 304 3.74 8.22 0.64
N ASN A 305 3.02 9.13 -0.05
CA ASN A 305 2.15 10.12 0.58
C ASN A 305 1.02 9.47 1.39
N TYR A 306 0.46 8.36 0.92
CA TYR A 306 -0.60 7.64 1.62
C TYR A 306 -0.08 6.88 2.84
N LEU A 307 1.14 6.31 2.78
CA LEU A 307 1.81 5.79 3.97
C LEU A 307 1.99 6.88 5.04
N GLU A 308 2.40 8.08 4.64
CA GLU A 308 2.53 9.21 5.55
C GLU A 308 1.18 9.61 6.14
N THR A 309 0.12 9.70 5.32
CA THR A 309 -1.23 10.04 5.75
C THR A 309 -1.79 9.00 6.71
N LEU A 310 -1.65 7.70 6.38
CA LEU A 310 -2.11 6.57 7.19
C LEU A 310 -1.43 6.53 8.57
N SER A 311 -0.16 6.90 8.66
CA SER A 311 0.56 6.95 9.95
C SER A 311 -0.04 7.94 10.96
N LYS A 312 -0.71 8.99 10.45
CA LYS A 312 -1.32 10.09 11.21
C LYS A 312 -2.81 9.90 11.46
N VAL A 313 -3.38 8.77 11.05
CA VAL A 313 -4.80 8.46 11.24
C VAL A 313 -5.14 8.40 12.74
N LYS A 314 -6.16 9.15 13.12
CA LYS A 314 -6.73 9.22 14.46
C LYS A 314 -8.23 8.94 14.48
N THR A 315 -8.92 9.13 13.36
CA THR A 315 -10.34 8.81 13.20
C THR A 315 -10.49 7.80 12.08
N VAL A 316 -11.22 6.71 12.32
CA VAL A 316 -11.59 5.72 11.30
C VAL A 316 -13.09 5.67 11.19
N VAL A 317 -13.58 5.90 9.97
CA VAL A 317 -14.99 5.87 9.61
C VAL A 317 -15.24 4.63 8.77
N PHE A 318 -16.21 3.82 9.13
CA PHE A 318 -16.56 2.58 8.46
C PHE A 318 -17.91 2.71 7.78
N ASP A 319 -18.03 2.21 6.56
CA ASP A 319 -19.32 1.71 6.11
C ASP A 319 -19.67 0.44 6.89
N LYS A 320 -20.95 0.14 7.04
CA LYS A 320 -21.39 -1.09 7.71
C LYS A 320 -21.33 -2.30 6.77
N THR A 321 -22.09 -2.23 5.69
CA THR A 321 -22.37 -3.37 4.79
C THR A 321 -21.15 -3.72 3.93
N GLY A 322 -20.79 -5.00 3.86
CA GLY A 322 -19.61 -5.44 3.11
C GLY A 322 -18.27 -5.09 3.78
N THR A 323 -18.24 -4.17 4.74
CA THR A 323 -17.03 -3.70 5.43
C THR A 323 -16.88 -4.34 6.82
N LEU A 324 -17.78 -4.02 7.74
CA LEU A 324 -17.83 -4.64 9.08
C LEU A 324 -18.68 -5.92 9.11
N THR A 325 -19.51 -6.09 8.11
CA THR A 325 -20.37 -7.25 7.88
C THR A 325 -19.97 -7.96 6.58
N LYS A 326 -20.46 -9.19 6.41
CA LYS A 326 -20.15 -10.03 5.23
C LYS A 326 -20.89 -9.56 3.96
N GLY A 327 -21.83 -8.60 4.05
CA GLY A 327 -22.70 -8.21 2.95
C GLY A 327 -23.69 -9.33 2.54
N VAL A 328 -23.79 -10.37 3.34
CA VAL A 328 -24.66 -11.52 3.11
C VAL A 328 -25.77 -11.51 4.14
N PHE A 329 -26.98 -11.36 3.65
CA PHE A 329 -28.17 -11.45 4.50
C PHE A 329 -28.42 -12.90 4.89
N GLN A 330 -28.66 -13.17 6.17
CA GLN A 330 -29.00 -14.49 6.69
C GLN A 330 -30.19 -14.41 7.63
N VAL A 331 -30.94 -15.46 7.67
CA VAL A 331 -32.00 -15.65 8.68
C VAL A 331 -31.33 -15.83 10.04
N THR A 332 -31.53 -14.87 10.93
CA THR A 332 -30.95 -14.89 12.28
C THR A 332 -31.94 -15.38 13.35
N ALA A 333 -33.22 -15.26 13.10
CA ALA A 333 -34.25 -15.81 13.96
C ALA A 333 -35.55 -16.04 13.19
N ALA A 334 -36.35 -17.02 13.63
CA ALA A 334 -37.71 -17.25 13.18
C ALA A 334 -38.63 -17.33 14.40
N HIS A 335 -39.72 -16.58 14.40
CA HIS A 335 -40.66 -16.50 15.50
C HIS A 335 -42.05 -16.91 15.01
N PRO A 336 -42.37 -18.21 14.98
CA PRO A 336 -43.69 -18.71 14.63
C PRO A 336 -44.71 -18.43 15.74
N GLN A 337 -45.99 -18.32 15.37
CA GLN A 337 -47.08 -18.15 16.32
C GLN A 337 -47.74 -19.49 16.70
N GLU A 338 -48.26 -20.24 15.74
CA GLU A 338 -48.98 -21.51 15.96
C GLU A 338 -48.37 -22.69 15.17
N MET A 339 -47.14 -22.57 14.72
CA MET A 339 -46.44 -23.58 13.92
C MET A 339 -44.98 -23.73 14.37
N SER A 340 -44.23 -24.66 13.78
CA SER A 340 -42.82 -24.80 14.03
C SER A 340 -42.00 -23.76 13.23
N GLU A 341 -40.79 -23.44 13.70
CA GLU A 341 -39.83 -22.56 12.95
C GLU A 341 -39.56 -23.09 11.54
N LYS A 342 -39.43 -24.43 11.42
CA LYS A 342 -39.22 -25.10 10.14
C LYS A 342 -40.37 -24.91 9.17
N GLU A 343 -41.60 -24.94 9.63
CA GLU A 343 -42.80 -24.71 8.81
C GLU A 343 -42.91 -23.25 8.38
N LEU A 344 -42.59 -22.30 9.28
CA LEU A 344 -42.57 -20.87 8.95
C LEU A 344 -41.54 -20.57 7.87
N LEU A 345 -40.29 -21.08 8.02
CA LEU A 345 -39.24 -20.93 7.04
C LEU A 345 -39.58 -21.60 5.71
N HIS A 346 -40.18 -22.80 5.75
CA HIS A 346 -40.65 -23.50 4.57
C HIS A 346 -41.60 -22.65 3.74
N LEU A 347 -42.65 -22.09 4.37
CA LEU A 347 -43.61 -21.24 3.68
C LEU A 347 -42.99 -19.97 3.12
N ALA A 348 -42.15 -19.29 3.91
CA ALA A 348 -41.47 -18.08 3.49
C ALA A 348 -40.51 -18.33 2.28
N ALA A 349 -39.72 -19.40 2.34
CA ALA A 349 -38.79 -19.77 1.27
C ALA A 349 -39.50 -20.13 -0.03
N HIS A 350 -40.63 -20.86 0.04
CA HIS A 350 -41.39 -21.24 -1.15
C HIS A 350 -42.11 -20.07 -1.81
N VAL A 351 -42.64 -19.12 -1.04
CA VAL A 351 -43.26 -17.89 -1.58
C VAL A 351 -42.21 -17.01 -2.26
N GLU A 352 -41.06 -16.89 -1.65
CA GLU A 352 -39.94 -16.06 -2.15
C GLU A 352 -39.11 -16.76 -3.27
N ARG A 353 -39.45 -17.99 -3.65
CA ARG A 353 -38.68 -18.76 -4.65
C ARG A 353 -38.50 -18.06 -5.98
N TYR A 354 -39.46 -17.27 -6.38
CA TYR A 354 -39.47 -16.59 -7.68
C TYR A 354 -39.02 -15.12 -7.61
N SER A 355 -38.68 -14.63 -6.43
CA SER A 355 -38.19 -13.28 -6.23
C SER A 355 -36.67 -13.19 -6.49
N THR A 356 -36.24 -12.10 -7.12
CA THR A 356 -34.82 -11.74 -7.32
C THR A 356 -34.29 -10.88 -6.19
N HIS A 357 -35.11 -10.60 -5.16
CA HIS A 357 -34.67 -9.74 -4.06
C HIS A 357 -33.61 -10.44 -3.20
N PRO A 358 -32.57 -9.74 -2.69
CA PRO A 358 -31.53 -10.35 -1.84
C PRO A 358 -32.06 -11.10 -0.62
N ILE A 359 -33.16 -10.61 -0.01
CA ILE A 359 -33.87 -11.26 1.12
C ILE A 359 -34.39 -12.63 0.73
N ALA A 360 -34.89 -12.78 -0.49
CA ALA A 360 -35.43 -14.06 -0.98
C ALA A 360 -34.33 -15.14 -1.04
N ALA A 361 -33.10 -14.78 -1.44
CA ALA A 361 -31.99 -15.70 -1.44
C ALA A 361 -31.68 -16.21 -0.02
N SER A 362 -31.74 -15.34 0.98
CA SER A 362 -31.51 -15.68 2.38
C SER A 362 -32.56 -16.65 2.94
N LEU A 363 -33.83 -16.44 2.59
CA LEU A 363 -34.92 -17.33 2.99
C LEU A 363 -34.78 -18.71 2.33
N ARG A 364 -34.41 -18.77 1.05
CA ARG A 364 -34.14 -20.04 0.35
C ARG A 364 -32.95 -20.79 0.96
N ALA A 365 -31.87 -20.08 1.28
CA ALA A 365 -30.70 -20.66 1.93
C ALA A 365 -31.00 -21.23 3.33
N ALA A 366 -31.93 -20.61 4.07
CA ALA A 366 -32.37 -21.09 5.38
C ALA A 366 -33.25 -22.34 5.29
N TYR A 367 -33.86 -22.60 4.14
CA TYR A 367 -34.65 -23.81 3.89
C TYR A 367 -34.23 -24.46 2.55
N PRO A 368 -33.16 -25.26 2.52
CA PRO A 368 -32.60 -25.80 1.28
C PRO A 368 -33.37 -26.94 0.64
N ASN A 369 -34.49 -27.42 1.27
CA ASN A 369 -35.27 -28.57 0.81
C ASN A 369 -36.24 -28.14 -0.31
N GLU A 370 -35.74 -27.73 -1.46
CA GLU A 370 -36.55 -27.25 -2.60
C GLU A 370 -37.31 -28.38 -3.35
N SER A 371 -36.95 -29.63 -3.13
CA SER A 371 -37.50 -30.80 -3.80
C SER A 371 -38.71 -31.46 -3.06
N ASP A 372 -39.23 -30.75 -2.07
CA ASP A 372 -40.47 -31.22 -1.43
C ASP A 372 -41.68 -31.08 -2.39
N SER A 373 -42.71 -31.88 -2.21
CA SER A 373 -43.89 -31.92 -3.08
C SER A 373 -44.79 -30.67 -2.95
N CYS A 374 -44.24 -29.53 -2.54
CA CYS A 374 -45.01 -28.31 -2.28
C CYS A 374 -45.40 -27.63 -3.61
N ARG A 375 -46.71 -27.36 -3.77
CA ARG A 375 -47.25 -26.74 -4.96
C ARG A 375 -47.45 -25.24 -4.71
N VAL A 376 -46.68 -24.41 -5.45
CA VAL A 376 -46.80 -22.94 -5.39
C VAL A 376 -47.42 -22.44 -6.68
N GLU A 377 -48.53 -21.70 -6.54
CA GLU A 377 -49.33 -21.17 -7.66
C GLU A 377 -49.68 -19.69 -7.42
N ALA A 378 -50.06 -18.99 -8.50
CA ALA A 378 -50.55 -17.62 -8.46
C ALA A 378 -49.63 -16.67 -7.65
N VAL A 379 -48.32 -16.67 -7.98
CA VAL A 379 -47.35 -15.79 -7.33
C VAL A 379 -47.54 -14.37 -7.84
N GLU A 380 -47.76 -13.43 -6.94
CA GLU A 380 -47.96 -12.00 -7.21
C GLU A 380 -47.02 -11.19 -6.33
N GLU A 381 -46.11 -10.44 -6.96
CA GLU A 381 -45.22 -9.50 -6.26
C GLU A 381 -45.89 -8.15 -6.15
N ILE A 382 -46.08 -7.64 -4.93
CA ILE A 382 -46.68 -6.34 -4.63
C ILE A 382 -45.55 -5.35 -4.29
N ALA A 383 -45.31 -4.43 -5.20
CA ALA A 383 -44.21 -3.48 -5.08
C ALA A 383 -44.20 -2.72 -3.76
N GLY A 384 -43.05 -2.79 -3.04
CA GLY A 384 -42.85 -2.13 -1.75
C GLY A 384 -43.59 -2.76 -0.57
N GLN A 385 -44.21 -3.94 -0.74
CA GLN A 385 -44.91 -4.64 0.33
C GLN A 385 -44.42 -6.09 0.54
N GLY A 386 -44.26 -6.89 -0.52
CA GLY A 386 -43.85 -8.28 -0.46
C GLY A 386 -44.50 -9.14 -1.53
N ILE A 387 -44.63 -10.44 -1.28
CA ILE A 387 -45.14 -11.45 -2.21
C ILE A 387 -46.32 -12.16 -1.61
N ARG A 388 -47.32 -12.40 -2.47
CA ARG A 388 -48.49 -13.25 -2.23
C ARG A 388 -48.43 -14.47 -3.13
N ALA A 389 -48.67 -15.65 -2.61
CA ALA A 389 -48.75 -16.87 -3.40
C ALA A 389 -49.74 -17.87 -2.80
N HIS A 390 -50.19 -18.83 -3.61
CA HIS A 390 -50.95 -19.99 -3.13
C HIS A 390 -49.98 -21.16 -2.90
N VAL A 391 -49.85 -21.57 -1.65
CA VAL A 391 -48.99 -22.70 -1.25
C VAL A 391 -49.87 -23.82 -0.73
N ASN A 392 -49.91 -24.94 -1.47
CA ASN A 392 -50.77 -26.09 -1.15
C ASN A 392 -52.23 -25.72 -0.88
N GLY A 393 -52.79 -24.77 -1.65
CA GLY A 393 -54.17 -24.30 -1.54
C GLY A 393 -54.41 -23.21 -0.49
N ASN A 394 -53.42 -22.81 0.31
CA ASN A 394 -53.50 -21.68 1.23
C ASN A 394 -52.92 -20.43 0.62
N VAL A 395 -53.53 -19.28 0.85
CA VAL A 395 -53.01 -17.97 0.49
C VAL A 395 -51.93 -17.59 1.51
N VAL A 396 -50.69 -17.53 1.08
CA VAL A 396 -49.56 -17.14 1.93
C VAL A 396 -49.02 -15.80 1.45
N CYS A 397 -48.88 -14.85 2.38
CA CYS A 397 -48.27 -13.55 2.11
C CYS A 397 -47.01 -13.41 2.96
N VAL A 398 -45.92 -12.99 2.30
CA VAL A 398 -44.60 -12.76 2.90
C VAL A 398 -44.19 -11.35 2.57
N GLY A 399 -43.89 -10.51 3.58
CA GLY A 399 -43.54 -9.13 3.34
C GLY A 399 -43.42 -8.28 4.60
N ASN A 400 -43.45 -6.96 4.42
CA ASN A 400 -43.36 -6.00 5.53
C ASN A 400 -44.72 -5.78 6.24
N SER A 401 -44.75 -4.89 7.24
CA SER A 401 -45.95 -4.53 7.99
C SER A 401 -47.09 -4.04 7.08
N LYS A 402 -46.79 -3.30 5.99
CA LYS A 402 -47.84 -2.83 5.05
C LYS A 402 -48.55 -3.99 4.34
N MET A 403 -47.81 -5.07 4.05
CA MET A 403 -48.44 -6.29 3.50
C MET A 403 -49.41 -6.91 4.50
N MET A 404 -49.04 -6.95 5.77
CA MET A 404 -49.91 -7.51 6.82
C MET A 404 -51.18 -6.65 7.01
N GLU A 405 -51.07 -5.35 7.02
CA GLU A 405 -52.18 -4.41 7.04
C GLU A 405 -53.11 -4.59 5.83
N ALA A 406 -52.55 -4.73 4.63
CA ALA A 406 -53.33 -4.93 3.41
C ALA A 406 -54.14 -6.21 3.38
N VAL A 407 -53.67 -7.28 4.04
CA VAL A 407 -54.39 -8.57 4.15
C VAL A 407 -55.20 -8.72 5.44
N GLY A 408 -55.22 -7.69 6.30
CA GLY A 408 -55.98 -7.67 7.56
C GLY A 408 -55.43 -8.60 8.63
N ALA A 409 -54.17 -8.96 8.58
CA ALA A 409 -53.50 -9.79 9.59
C ALA A 409 -52.99 -8.93 10.76
N GLU A 410 -53.38 -9.30 11.99
CA GLU A 410 -52.87 -8.63 13.19
C GLU A 410 -51.41 -9.00 13.42
N TRP A 411 -50.52 -8.10 13.13
CA TRP A 411 -49.06 -8.27 13.31
C TRP A 411 -48.56 -7.52 14.53
N TYR A 412 -47.35 -7.88 15.01
CA TYR A 412 -46.67 -7.19 16.11
C TYR A 412 -45.18 -7.07 15.84
N ASP A 413 -44.56 -6.02 16.41
CA ASP A 413 -43.11 -5.79 16.31
C ASP A 413 -42.33 -6.82 17.12
N CYS A 414 -41.18 -7.24 16.59
CA CYS A 414 -40.29 -8.13 17.30
C CYS A 414 -39.48 -7.37 18.36
N HIS A 415 -39.93 -7.47 19.62
CA HIS A 415 -39.20 -6.84 20.74
C HIS A 415 -37.95 -7.60 21.22
N ARG A 416 -37.71 -8.81 20.70
CA ARG A 416 -36.58 -9.66 21.13
C ARG A 416 -35.30 -9.45 20.37
N HIS A 417 -35.36 -8.98 19.13
CA HIS A 417 -34.21 -8.79 18.25
C HIS A 417 -34.29 -7.42 17.58
N ALA A 418 -33.56 -6.46 18.13
CA ALA A 418 -33.54 -5.11 17.59
C ALA A 418 -32.73 -4.96 16.27
N ALA A 419 -31.96 -5.99 15.91
CA ALA A 419 -31.01 -5.91 14.78
C ALA A 419 -31.47 -6.82 13.64
N GLY A 420 -32.19 -6.28 12.66
CA GLY A 420 -32.53 -7.00 11.42
C GLY A 420 -33.80 -6.51 10.75
N THR A 421 -33.97 -6.90 9.48
CA THR A 421 -35.21 -6.67 8.74
C THR A 421 -36.23 -7.74 9.14
N VAL A 422 -37.38 -7.31 9.61
CA VAL A 422 -38.47 -8.21 9.99
C VAL A 422 -39.34 -8.52 8.76
N ILE A 423 -39.42 -9.78 8.41
CA ILE A 423 -40.29 -10.30 7.34
C ILE A 423 -41.45 -11.03 7.99
N HIS A 424 -42.64 -10.48 7.84
CA HIS A 424 -43.88 -11.06 8.38
C HIS A 424 -44.45 -12.08 7.41
N VAL A 425 -45.09 -13.11 7.97
CA VAL A 425 -45.78 -14.17 7.22
C VAL A 425 -47.20 -14.26 7.69
N SER A 426 -48.14 -14.30 6.75
CA SER A 426 -49.56 -14.60 7.06
C SER A 426 -50.10 -15.73 6.18
N ILE A 427 -51.06 -16.49 6.71
CA ILE A 427 -51.72 -17.59 6.04
C ILE A 427 -53.24 -17.33 6.10
N ASN A 428 -53.88 -17.26 4.93
CA ASN A 428 -55.32 -17.00 4.79
C ASN A 428 -55.79 -15.78 5.62
N GLY A 429 -54.98 -14.70 5.65
CA GLY A 429 -55.26 -13.47 6.39
C GLY A 429 -55.01 -13.55 7.91
N ARG A 430 -54.49 -14.68 8.42
CA ARG A 430 -54.07 -14.80 9.83
C ARG A 430 -52.57 -14.68 9.95
N TYR A 431 -52.07 -13.97 10.93
CA TYR A 431 -50.64 -13.84 11.20
C TYR A 431 -50.04 -15.18 11.62
N ALA A 432 -49.01 -15.61 10.95
CA ALA A 432 -48.33 -16.88 11.17
C ALA A 432 -47.01 -16.75 11.93
N GLY A 433 -46.41 -15.56 11.89
CA GLY A 433 -45.14 -15.28 12.55
C GLY A 433 -44.29 -14.34 11.73
N HIS A 434 -43.04 -14.20 12.14
CA HIS A 434 -42.04 -13.39 11.40
C HIS A 434 -40.66 -14.04 11.41
N VAL A 435 -39.91 -13.70 10.40
CA VAL A 435 -38.51 -14.10 10.22
C VAL A 435 -37.65 -12.85 10.27
N ILE A 436 -36.51 -12.91 10.97
CA ILE A 436 -35.57 -11.82 11.07
C ILE A 436 -34.38 -12.13 10.19
N ILE A 437 -34.07 -11.19 9.30
CA ILE A 437 -32.98 -11.29 8.38
C ILE A 437 -32.02 -10.14 8.70
N SER A 438 -30.77 -10.45 8.95
CA SER A 438 -29.72 -9.46 9.20
C SER A 438 -28.46 -9.77 8.43
N ASP A 439 -27.70 -8.72 8.16
CA ASP A 439 -26.37 -8.82 7.61
C ASP A 439 -25.41 -9.31 8.71
N VAL A 440 -24.62 -10.32 8.41
CA VAL A 440 -23.78 -11.01 9.39
C VAL A 440 -22.51 -10.24 9.65
N VAL A 441 -22.26 -9.88 10.90
CA VAL A 441 -21.00 -9.26 11.33
C VAL A 441 -19.83 -10.22 11.08
N LYS A 442 -18.71 -9.71 10.52
CA LYS A 442 -17.48 -10.51 10.34
C LYS A 442 -16.89 -10.87 11.71
N GLU A 443 -16.40 -12.08 11.86
CA GLU A 443 -15.86 -12.59 13.12
C GLU A 443 -14.70 -11.75 13.66
N THR A 444 -13.93 -11.15 12.75
CA THR A 444 -12.75 -10.32 13.07
C THR A 444 -13.08 -8.86 13.35
N SER A 445 -14.28 -8.36 13.03
CA SER A 445 -14.64 -6.93 13.14
C SER A 445 -14.49 -6.38 14.55
N LYS A 446 -14.97 -7.11 15.56
CA LYS A 446 -14.83 -6.69 16.97
C LYS A 446 -13.37 -6.60 17.40
N ALA A 447 -12.57 -7.59 17.03
CA ALA A 447 -11.14 -7.60 17.32
C ALA A 447 -10.41 -6.47 16.57
N ALA A 448 -10.83 -6.17 15.32
CA ALA A 448 -10.29 -5.09 14.53
C ALA A 448 -10.52 -3.71 15.17
N ILE A 449 -11.74 -3.42 15.66
CA ILE A 449 -12.03 -2.17 16.39
C ILE A 449 -11.17 -2.04 17.64
N ALA A 450 -11.01 -3.12 18.42
CA ALA A 450 -10.13 -3.12 19.60
C ALA A 450 -8.66 -2.92 19.22
N ALA A 451 -8.19 -3.55 18.14
CA ALA A 451 -6.83 -3.39 17.62
C ALA A 451 -6.55 -1.95 17.14
N LEU A 452 -7.52 -1.29 16.49
CA LEU A 452 -7.40 0.11 16.08
C LEU A 452 -7.22 1.03 17.29
N LYS A 453 -7.98 0.82 18.35
CA LYS A 453 -7.82 1.59 19.61
C LYS A 453 -6.44 1.34 20.22
N SER A 454 -5.93 0.11 20.19
CA SER A 454 -4.60 -0.24 20.70
C SER A 454 -3.45 0.44 19.93
N VAL A 455 -3.60 0.64 18.63
CA VAL A 455 -2.64 1.40 17.82
C VAL A 455 -2.85 2.92 17.87
N GLY A 456 -3.72 3.40 18.78
CA GLY A 456 -3.90 4.84 19.07
C GLY A 456 -4.77 5.58 18.06
N VAL A 457 -5.74 4.89 17.44
CA VAL A 457 -6.92 5.52 16.84
C VAL A 457 -7.77 6.04 17.98
N ALA A 458 -8.13 7.32 17.93
CA ALA A 458 -8.84 7.99 19.00
C ALA A 458 -10.36 7.87 18.89
N ARG A 459 -10.89 7.72 17.67
CA ARG A 459 -12.33 7.70 17.40
C ARG A 459 -12.64 6.71 16.26
N THR A 460 -13.66 5.89 16.47
CA THR A 460 -14.25 5.02 15.46
C THR A 460 -15.70 5.41 15.21
N VAL A 461 -16.08 5.54 13.95
CA VAL A 461 -17.41 5.98 13.52
C VAL A 461 -17.98 4.96 12.53
N MET A 462 -19.27 4.65 12.61
CA MET A 462 -19.97 3.83 11.62
C MET A 462 -21.01 4.69 10.90
N LEU A 463 -21.02 4.63 9.57
CA LEU A 463 -22.04 5.21 8.70
C LEU A 463 -22.88 4.07 8.10
N THR A 464 -24.19 4.20 8.13
CA THR A 464 -25.09 3.17 7.57
C THR A 464 -26.41 3.77 7.12
N GLY A 465 -27.05 3.15 6.12
CA GLY A 465 -28.43 3.43 5.73
C GLY A 465 -29.48 2.72 6.58
N ASP A 466 -29.07 1.85 7.52
CA ASP A 466 -29.99 1.12 8.38
C ASP A 466 -30.74 2.02 9.35
N ALA A 467 -31.86 1.51 9.86
CA ALA A 467 -32.59 2.12 10.96
C ALA A 467 -31.71 2.26 12.21
N LYS A 468 -31.98 3.30 12.99
CA LYS A 468 -31.17 3.69 14.14
C LYS A 468 -30.97 2.58 15.16
N GLU A 469 -32.04 1.85 15.47
CA GLU A 469 -32.01 0.76 16.45
C GLU A 469 -31.06 -0.37 16.04
N VAL A 470 -31.06 -0.74 14.75
CA VAL A 470 -30.18 -1.77 14.18
C VAL A 470 -28.74 -1.30 14.22
N ALA A 471 -28.49 -0.07 13.80
CA ALA A 471 -27.18 0.53 13.77
C ALA A 471 -26.55 0.64 15.16
N ASP A 472 -27.33 1.11 16.15
CA ASP A 472 -26.89 1.23 17.54
C ASP A 472 -26.58 -0.15 18.17
N ALA A 473 -27.34 -1.18 17.86
CA ALA A 473 -27.11 -2.55 18.33
C ALA A 473 -25.77 -3.09 17.81
N VAL A 474 -25.49 -2.98 16.51
CA VAL A 474 -24.23 -3.43 15.87
C VAL A 474 -23.04 -2.64 16.42
N ALA A 475 -23.17 -1.33 16.55
CA ALA A 475 -22.09 -0.49 17.08
C ALA A 475 -21.74 -0.84 18.54
N LYS A 476 -22.74 -1.11 19.37
CA LYS A 476 -22.54 -1.56 20.75
C LYS A 476 -21.84 -2.91 20.83
N GLU A 477 -22.22 -3.85 19.96
CA GLU A 477 -21.58 -5.17 19.87
C GLU A 477 -20.10 -5.07 19.50
N LEU A 478 -19.78 -4.23 18.50
CA LEU A 478 -18.43 -4.02 17.99
C LEU A 478 -17.57 -3.09 18.86
N GLY A 479 -18.19 -2.27 19.72
CA GLY A 479 -17.51 -1.28 20.54
C GLY A 479 -17.08 -0.02 19.76
N ILE A 480 -17.89 0.37 18.76
CA ILE A 480 -17.71 1.59 17.96
C ILE A 480 -18.16 2.80 18.79
N ASP A 481 -17.43 3.92 18.66
CA ASP A 481 -17.64 5.09 19.53
C ASP A 481 -18.82 5.96 19.09
N GLN A 482 -19.10 6.04 17.80
CA GLN A 482 -20.18 6.86 17.23
C GLN A 482 -20.85 6.17 16.04
N VAL A 483 -22.14 6.41 15.89
CA VAL A 483 -22.96 5.90 14.78
C VAL A 483 -23.73 7.06 14.14
N ARG A 484 -23.84 7.02 12.81
CA ARG A 484 -24.77 7.85 12.02
C ARG A 484 -25.56 6.90 11.13
N SER A 485 -26.85 6.82 11.37
CA SER A 485 -27.79 5.90 10.74
C SER A 485 -28.73 6.61 9.75
N GLU A 486 -29.53 5.83 9.01
CA GLU A 486 -30.58 6.31 8.09
C GLU A 486 -30.04 7.21 6.97
N LEU A 487 -28.77 6.98 6.56
CA LEU A 487 -28.07 7.81 5.58
C LEU A 487 -28.34 7.32 4.15
N LEU A 488 -28.67 8.25 3.26
CA LEU A 488 -28.59 8.03 1.83
C LEU A 488 -27.12 8.13 1.34
N PRO A 489 -26.78 7.61 0.17
CA PRO A 489 -25.39 7.69 -0.34
C PRO A 489 -24.81 9.10 -0.38
N ALA A 490 -25.60 10.11 -0.74
CA ALA A 490 -25.18 11.52 -0.73
C ALA A 490 -24.89 12.05 0.70
N ASP A 491 -25.67 11.60 1.68
CA ASP A 491 -25.54 12.00 3.08
C ASP A 491 -24.23 11.47 3.68
N LYS A 492 -23.75 10.29 3.24
CA LYS A 492 -22.46 9.73 3.68
C LYS A 492 -21.31 10.68 3.35
N VAL A 493 -21.28 11.26 2.15
CA VAL A 493 -20.26 12.24 1.73
C VAL A 493 -20.29 13.46 2.65
N GLN A 494 -21.47 14.06 2.85
CA GLN A 494 -21.64 15.22 3.73
C GLN A 494 -21.19 14.91 5.16
N ASN A 495 -21.56 13.73 5.68
CA ASN A 495 -21.17 13.30 7.02
C ASN A 495 -19.65 13.15 7.17
N VAL A 496 -18.95 12.65 6.13
CA VAL A 496 -17.49 12.59 6.15
C VAL A 496 -16.87 13.99 6.09
N GLU A 497 -17.45 14.92 5.32
CA GLU A 497 -16.99 16.32 5.30
C GLU A 497 -17.15 17.01 6.67
N GLU A 498 -18.25 16.78 7.35
CA GLU A 498 -18.45 17.27 8.73
C GLU A 498 -17.41 16.69 9.69
N LEU A 499 -17.19 15.37 9.63
CA LEU A 499 -16.18 14.69 10.43
C LEU A 499 -14.75 15.18 10.15
N LEU A 500 -14.42 15.51 8.89
CA LEU A 500 -13.14 16.11 8.51
C LEU A 500 -12.98 17.49 9.14
N LEU A 501 -14.05 18.30 9.17
CA LEU A 501 -14.03 19.62 9.82
C LEU A 501 -13.87 19.49 11.34
N GLU A 502 -14.60 18.58 11.98
CA GLU A 502 -14.48 18.28 13.42
C GLU A 502 -13.07 17.79 13.79
N ASN A 503 -12.44 17.00 12.90
CA ASN A 503 -11.12 16.39 13.12
C ASN A 503 -9.95 17.33 12.81
N LYS A 504 -10.21 18.53 12.31
CA LYS A 504 -9.19 19.48 11.85
C LYS A 504 -8.17 19.80 12.95
N GLY A 505 -6.91 19.42 12.71
CA GLY A 505 -5.81 19.59 13.68
C GLY A 505 -5.60 18.40 14.63
N ASN A 506 -6.48 17.40 14.65
CA ASN A 506 -6.42 16.22 15.52
C ASN A 506 -5.95 14.93 14.84
N GLY A 507 -5.30 15.04 13.69
CA GLY A 507 -4.84 13.91 12.88
C GLY A 507 -5.69 13.72 11.62
N ASN A 508 -5.48 12.61 10.91
CA ASN A 508 -6.16 12.32 9.66
C ASN A 508 -7.37 11.39 9.89
N LEU A 509 -8.33 11.48 8.98
CA LEU A 509 -9.52 10.65 8.91
C LEU A 509 -9.36 9.61 7.79
N ALA A 510 -9.50 8.34 8.14
CA ALA A 510 -9.61 7.25 7.17
C ALA A 510 -11.08 6.87 7.00
N PHE A 511 -11.53 6.68 5.75
CA PHE A 511 -12.80 6.04 5.45
C PHE A 511 -12.55 4.64 4.89
N VAL A 512 -13.32 3.67 5.39
CA VAL A 512 -13.23 2.26 5.01
C VAL A 512 -14.56 1.82 4.44
N GLY A 513 -14.55 1.30 3.21
CA GLY A 513 -15.75 0.83 2.51
C GLY A 513 -15.45 -0.30 1.54
N ASP A 514 -16.49 -0.95 1.01
CA ASP A 514 -16.38 -2.00 -0.02
C ASP A 514 -16.25 -1.43 -1.44
N GLY A 515 -16.56 -0.16 -1.62
CA GLY A 515 -16.23 0.68 -2.75
C GLY A 515 -17.19 0.72 -3.91
N ILE A 516 -18.19 -0.13 -4.01
CA ILE A 516 -19.15 -0.06 -5.13
C ILE A 516 -19.99 1.21 -5.03
N ASN A 517 -20.54 1.46 -3.84
CA ASN A 517 -21.39 2.63 -3.57
C ASN A 517 -20.62 3.78 -2.88
N ASP A 518 -19.44 3.49 -2.35
CA ASP A 518 -18.70 4.40 -1.49
C ASP A 518 -17.52 5.12 -2.19
N ALA A 519 -17.33 4.91 -3.50
CA ALA A 519 -16.25 5.55 -4.26
C ALA A 519 -16.18 7.08 -4.07
N PRO A 520 -17.28 7.85 -4.06
CA PRO A 520 -17.26 9.28 -3.77
C PRO A 520 -16.78 9.59 -2.34
N VAL A 521 -17.11 8.74 -1.37
CA VAL A 521 -16.73 8.90 0.03
C VAL A 521 -15.27 8.57 0.25
N LEU A 522 -14.76 7.48 -0.39
CA LEU A 522 -13.36 7.06 -0.39
C LEU A 522 -12.44 8.18 -0.88
N THR A 523 -12.82 8.84 -1.99
CA THR A 523 -12.02 9.94 -2.55
C THR A 523 -12.08 11.22 -1.73
N ARG A 524 -13.10 11.39 -0.90
CA ARG A 524 -13.30 12.62 -0.10
C ARG A 524 -12.57 12.61 1.24
N ALA A 525 -12.32 11.44 1.82
CA ALA A 525 -11.57 11.29 3.07
C ALA A 525 -10.10 11.73 2.94
N ASP A 526 -9.38 11.95 4.05
CA ASP A 526 -7.93 12.17 4.00
C ASP A 526 -7.20 10.93 3.45
N ILE A 527 -7.77 9.74 3.67
CA ILE A 527 -7.34 8.48 3.10
C ILE A 527 -8.51 7.52 2.95
N GLY A 528 -8.73 7.03 1.73
CA GLY A 528 -9.71 6.01 1.41
C GLY A 528 -9.10 4.61 1.46
N ILE A 529 -9.75 3.68 2.16
CA ILE A 529 -9.35 2.28 2.30
C ILE A 529 -10.47 1.39 1.72
N ALA A 530 -10.17 0.66 0.65
CA ALA A 530 -11.10 -0.33 0.09
C ALA A 530 -10.88 -1.70 0.72
N MET A 531 -12.00 -2.37 1.06
CA MET A 531 -12.02 -3.75 1.54
C MET A 531 -12.16 -4.71 0.35
N GLY A 532 -11.46 -5.85 0.43
CA GLY A 532 -11.65 -6.97 -0.49
C GLY A 532 -11.37 -6.63 -1.96
N ALA A 533 -10.11 -6.64 -2.39
CA ALA A 533 -9.70 -6.36 -3.77
C ALA A 533 -10.38 -7.23 -4.84
N MET A 534 -11.13 -8.25 -4.43
CA MET A 534 -11.78 -9.22 -5.31
C MET A 534 -13.18 -8.80 -5.80
N GLY A 535 -13.74 -7.69 -5.32
CA GLY A 535 -15.15 -7.36 -5.53
C GLY A 535 -15.46 -6.16 -6.42
N SER A 536 -14.62 -5.13 -6.48
CA SER A 536 -14.98 -3.90 -7.22
C SER A 536 -13.79 -3.15 -7.79
N ASP A 537 -13.69 -3.14 -9.11
CA ASP A 537 -12.71 -2.34 -9.84
C ASP A 537 -12.82 -0.85 -9.52
N ALA A 538 -14.05 -0.35 -9.35
CA ALA A 538 -14.31 1.04 -8.97
C ALA A 538 -13.77 1.39 -7.56
N ALA A 539 -13.84 0.44 -6.63
CA ALA A 539 -13.25 0.61 -5.29
C ALA A 539 -11.74 0.68 -5.34
N ILE A 540 -11.14 -0.26 -6.07
CA ILE A 540 -9.69 -0.29 -6.26
C ILE A 540 -9.22 1.03 -6.86
N GLU A 541 -9.92 1.58 -7.85
CA GLU A 541 -9.54 2.84 -8.49
C GLU A 541 -9.69 4.04 -7.55
N ALA A 542 -10.77 4.11 -6.80
CA ALA A 542 -11.10 5.25 -5.93
C ALA A 542 -10.29 5.30 -4.62
N ALA A 543 -9.88 4.14 -4.08
CA ALA A 543 -9.17 4.06 -2.81
C ALA A 543 -7.68 4.40 -2.93
N ASP A 544 -7.08 4.86 -1.85
CA ASP A 544 -5.64 5.12 -1.68
C ASP A 544 -4.90 3.90 -1.13
N VAL A 545 -5.62 3.08 -0.39
CA VAL A 545 -5.15 1.82 0.20
C VAL A 545 -6.17 0.74 -0.12
N VAL A 546 -5.71 -0.43 -0.53
CA VAL A 546 -6.56 -1.57 -0.85
C VAL A 546 -6.14 -2.75 0.03
N LEU A 547 -7.10 -3.32 0.76
CA LEU A 547 -6.90 -4.58 1.48
C LEU A 547 -7.18 -5.73 0.53
N MET A 548 -6.23 -6.65 0.41
CA MET A 548 -6.32 -7.76 -0.56
C MET A 548 -7.32 -8.83 -0.12
N ASP A 549 -7.47 -8.99 1.18
CA ASP A 549 -8.47 -9.83 1.81
C ASP A 549 -9.60 -8.97 2.40
N ASP A 550 -10.65 -9.65 2.84
CA ASP A 550 -11.83 -9.02 3.41
C ASP A 550 -11.76 -8.91 4.95
N ASP A 551 -10.52 -8.87 5.51
CA ASP A 551 -10.29 -8.82 6.96
C ASP A 551 -10.03 -7.39 7.46
N PRO A 552 -10.93 -6.78 8.26
CA PRO A 552 -10.74 -5.46 8.83
C PRO A 552 -9.55 -5.35 9.82
N MET A 553 -8.99 -6.47 10.30
CA MET A 553 -7.77 -6.49 11.12
C MET A 553 -6.57 -5.86 10.40
N LYS A 554 -6.52 -5.99 9.07
CA LYS A 554 -5.44 -5.44 8.22
C LYS A 554 -5.32 -3.92 8.30
N ILE A 555 -6.40 -3.20 8.65
CA ILE A 555 -6.38 -1.74 8.83
C ILE A 555 -5.42 -1.36 9.96
N SER A 556 -5.53 -2.05 11.10
CA SER A 556 -4.65 -1.82 12.25
C SER A 556 -3.19 -2.14 11.92
N GLN A 557 -2.97 -3.19 11.14
CA GLN A 557 -1.65 -3.60 10.66
C GLN A 557 -1.06 -2.57 9.69
N ALA A 558 -1.86 -2.05 8.76
CA ALA A 558 -1.48 -1.00 7.83
C ALA A 558 -1.02 0.29 8.55
N ILE A 559 -1.79 0.74 9.55
CA ILE A 559 -1.43 1.90 10.38
C ILE A 559 -0.11 1.65 11.14
N ARG A 560 0.09 0.46 11.67
CA ARG A 560 1.30 0.08 12.42
C ARG A 560 2.55 0.06 11.53
N ILE A 561 2.44 -0.53 10.34
CA ILE A 561 3.50 -0.54 9.32
C ILE A 561 3.87 0.88 8.92
N SER A 562 2.87 1.72 8.64
CA SER A 562 3.05 3.12 8.25
C SER A 562 3.77 3.92 9.33
N ARG A 563 3.38 3.79 10.59
CA ARG A 563 4.05 4.45 11.73
C ARG A 563 5.49 4.00 11.89
N LYS A 564 5.75 2.71 11.78
CA LYS A 564 7.12 2.16 11.86
C LYS A 564 7.99 2.68 10.71
N CYS A 565 7.43 2.78 9.50
CA CYS A 565 8.11 3.38 8.36
C CYS A 565 8.49 4.85 8.64
N LEU A 566 7.57 5.66 9.14
CA LEU A 566 7.82 7.07 9.49
C LEU A 566 8.86 7.22 10.63
N VAL A 567 8.86 6.33 11.61
CA VAL A 567 9.90 6.32 12.66
C VAL A 567 11.28 6.09 12.04
N ILE A 568 11.42 5.16 11.10
CA ILE A 568 12.67 4.88 10.39
C ILE A 568 13.11 6.10 9.56
N VAL A 569 12.18 6.72 8.83
CA VAL A 569 12.42 7.97 8.07
C VAL A 569 12.97 9.06 8.99
N ASN A 570 12.32 9.30 10.13
CA ASN A 570 12.75 10.30 11.11
C ASN A 570 14.12 9.97 11.72
N GLN A 571 14.38 8.70 12.05
CA GLN A 571 15.69 8.25 12.53
C GLN A 571 16.78 8.56 11.51
N ASN A 572 16.59 8.18 10.25
CA ASN A 572 17.55 8.44 9.19
C ASN A 572 17.78 9.94 8.97
N THR A 573 16.71 10.74 9.03
CA THR A 573 16.77 12.20 8.87
C THR A 573 17.63 12.84 9.96
N TRP A 574 17.29 12.63 11.23
CA TRP A 574 17.99 13.28 12.34
C TRP A 574 19.40 12.76 12.53
N PHE A 575 19.62 11.45 12.34
CA PHE A 575 20.94 10.85 12.39
C PHE A 575 21.88 11.44 11.32
N SER A 576 21.42 11.50 10.06
CA SER A 576 22.21 12.04 8.96
C SER A 576 22.52 13.53 9.13
N ILE A 577 21.53 14.34 9.53
CA ILE A 577 21.73 15.78 9.77
C ILE A 577 22.69 16.00 10.95
N GLY A 578 22.51 15.27 12.03
CA GLY A 578 23.32 15.42 13.24
C GLY A 578 24.80 15.13 12.99
N ILE A 579 25.12 13.99 12.37
CA ILE A 579 26.52 13.65 12.05
C ILE A 579 27.10 14.64 11.04
N LYS A 580 26.34 15.06 10.03
CA LYS A 580 26.83 16.05 9.05
C LYS A 580 27.19 17.37 9.70
N LEU A 581 26.36 17.90 10.59
CA LEU A 581 26.66 19.14 11.31
C LEU A 581 27.97 19.01 12.11
N VAL A 582 28.17 17.92 12.81
CA VAL A 582 29.40 17.67 13.57
C VAL A 582 30.62 17.62 12.64
N VAL A 583 30.54 16.86 11.54
CA VAL A 583 31.68 16.68 10.63
C VAL A 583 31.97 17.98 9.87
N LEU A 584 30.95 18.78 9.49
CA LEU A 584 31.12 20.11 8.90
C LEU A 584 31.85 21.06 9.83
N LEU A 585 31.50 21.08 11.11
CA LEU A 585 32.20 21.90 12.11
C LEU A 585 33.65 21.46 12.29
N LEU A 586 33.91 20.15 12.36
CA LEU A 586 35.29 19.62 12.43
C LEU A 586 36.11 19.93 11.18
N GLY A 587 35.49 19.88 10.01
CA GLY A 587 36.14 20.28 8.73
C GLY A 587 36.45 21.76 8.66
N ALA A 588 35.53 22.64 9.08
CA ALA A 588 35.75 24.09 9.09
C ALA A 588 36.87 24.51 10.06
N VAL A 589 36.98 23.84 11.22
CA VAL A 589 38.07 24.08 12.18
C VAL A 589 39.41 23.46 11.71
N GLY A 590 39.37 22.51 10.73
CA GLY A 590 40.57 21.85 10.17
C GLY A 590 40.99 20.60 10.95
N ILE A 591 40.12 20.03 11.78
CA ILE A 591 40.38 18.76 12.48
C ILE A 591 40.08 17.56 11.55
N ALA A 592 39.01 17.65 10.75
CA ALA A 592 38.67 16.63 9.77
C ALA A 592 39.40 16.84 8.46
N ASN A 593 40.12 15.84 7.99
CA ASN A 593 40.69 15.78 6.65
C ASN A 593 39.67 15.22 5.63
N MET A 594 40.03 15.24 4.35
CA MET A 594 39.13 14.80 3.27
C MET A 594 38.79 13.30 3.36
N TRP A 595 39.73 12.46 3.81
CA TRP A 595 39.49 11.02 4.04
C TRP A 595 38.46 10.77 5.13
N PHE A 596 38.58 11.48 6.25
CA PHE A 596 37.61 11.39 7.33
C PHE A 596 36.21 11.86 6.89
N ALA A 597 36.18 12.93 6.10
CA ALA A 597 34.97 13.51 5.56
C ALA A 597 34.16 12.51 4.72
N ILE A 598 34.82 11.89 3.72
CA ILE A 598 34.15 10.95 2.81
C ILE A 598 33.79 9.64 3.51
N PHE A 599 34.68 9.15 4.40
CA PHE A 599 34.40 7.95 5.18
C PHE A 599 33.16 8.14 6.07
N ALA A 600 33.04 9.29 6.71
CA ALA A 600 31.85 9.63 7.51
C ALA A 600 30.59 9.71 6.64
N ASP A 601 30.65 10.34 5.47
CA ASP A 601 29.49 10.48 4.57
C ASP A 601 29.01 9.14 4.02
N VAL A 602 29.91 8.31 3.50
CA VAL A 602 29.59 6.97 3.00
C VAL A 602 29.14 6.06 4.12
N GLY A 603 29.77 6.13 5.30
CA GLY A 603 29.38 5.33 6.48
C GLY A 603 27.97 5.67 6.95
N VAL A 604 27.62 6.94 7.05
CA VAL A 604 26.26 7.40 7.40
C VAL A 604 25.24 6.93 6.37
N MET A 605 25.57 7.03 5.08
CA MET A 605 24.69 6.55 4.01
C MET A 605 24.44 5.05 4.12
N ILE A 606 25.48 4.23 4.32
CA ILE A 606 25.32 2.77 4.48
C ILE A 606 24.45 2.44 5.69
N LEU A 607 24.68 3.08 6.83
CA LEU A 607 23.87 2.87 8.04
C LEU A 607 22.41 3.27 7.83
N ALA A 608 22.18 4.41 7.16
CA ALA A 608 20.83 4.89 6.87
C ALA A 608 20.08 3.96 5.89
N VAL A 609 20.77 3.41 4.89
CA VAL A 609 20.22 2.42 3.96
C VAL A 609 19.89 1.11 4.68
N LEU A 610 20.78 0.61 5.53
CA LEU A 610 20.53 -0.60 6.33
C LEU A 610 19.33 -0.41 7.28
N ASN A 611 19.20 0.78 7.89
CA ASN A 611 18.05 1.11 8.72
C ASN A 611 16.76 1.19 7.89
N ALA A 612 16.81 1.76 6.67
CA ALA A 612 15.68 1.82 5.75
C ALA A 612 15.14 0.43 5.39
N MET A 613 16.03 -0.54 5.16
CA MET A 613 15.64 -1.93 4.85
C MET A 613 14.83 -2.62 5.97
N ARG A 614 14.89 -2.14 7.21
CA ARG A 614 14.06 -2.66 8.32
C ARG A 614 12.56 -2.44 8.09
N ALA A 615 12.20 -1.46 7.27
CA ALA A 615 10.79 -1.21 6.91
C ALA A 615 10.16 -2.38 6.13
N LEU A 616 10.94 -3.16 5.38
CA LEU A 616 10.47 -4.37 4.69
C LEU A 616 9.90 -5.44 5.66
N PHE A 617 10.41 -5.47 6.88
CA PHE A 617 10.00 -6.44 7.90
C PHE A 617 8.97 -5.88 8.87
N ALA A 618 8.44 -4.70 8.60
CA ALA A 618 7.48 -4.04 9.48
C ALA A 618 6.18 -4.85 9.65
N GLY A 619 5.76 -5.58 8.62
CA GLY A 619 4.58 -6.45 8.65
C GLY A 619 4.73 -7.76 9.42
N ARG A 620 5.97 -8.28 9.61
CA ARG A 620 6.22 -9.56 10.31
C ARG A 620 6.20 -9.46 11.83
N THR A 621 6.28 -8.27 12.37
CA THR A 621 6.35 -8.00 13.83
C THR A 621 5.10 -7.28 14.33
N ALA A 622 4.05 -7.24 13.50
CA ALA A 622 2.79 -6.56 13.81
C ALA A 622 1.72 -7.56 14.30
#